data_06b56f0313bc224e4fdf48fbb3aacec7
#
_entry.id   06b56f0313bc224e4fdf48fbb3aacec7
#
_cell.length_a   1.000
_cell.length_b   1.000
_cell.length_c   1.000
_cell.angle_alpha   90.00
_cell.angle_beta   90.00
_cell.angle_gamma   90.00
#
_symmetry.space_group_name_H-M   'P 1'
#
loop_
_entity.id
_entity.type
_entity.pdbx_description
1 polymer ?
#
loop_
_entity_poly.entity_id
_entity_poly.type
_entity_poly.pdbx_seq_one_letter_code
_entity_poly.pdbx_strand_id
1 'polypeptide(L)'
;MEKSALQIARAAYQPKLPKALQGPVKAVEGAATQSVGNQEEIKALFPNTYGMPVITFEAGEAQELPAFNVGVILSGGQAPGGHNVISGLFDGVKSLNPANKLYGFILGPGGLVDHKYMEITSEIMDEYRNTGGFDIIGSGRTKLEKEDQFEKGIEILRELGIKALVIIGGDDSNTNACVLAEYYAAKKYGVQVIGCPKTIDGDLKNEQIETSFGFDTACKTYSELIGNIERDCNSARKYWHFIKLMGRSASHIALECALQTQPNVCLISEEVEAKEMSLDDVVTYIATAVANRAADGNNFGTVLIPEGLIEFIPAIKKLIAELNEVLTDPATGESREFAGAEEQIAFVKGAIAKDNLAVLESLPADVARQLCLDRDPHGNVQVSLIETEKLLSRMVADKLAAWKKEGKYVGKFSAQHHFFGYEGRCAAPSNYDADYCYSLGFNASRLIANGKTGYMSVIKNTTAPAAEWIAGGVPITMMMNIERRNGANKPVIRKALVELDGAPFKFFASKREQWAKETAYVYPGPIQYWGPSEVCDQTTKTLQLEQAK
;
A
#
# COMPACT_ATOMS: atom_id res chain seq x y z
N MET A 1 25.09 -4.30 -15.11
CA MET A 1 24.67 -5.68 -14.79
C MET A 1 24.26 -6.39 -16.08
N GLU A 2 24.65 -7.65 -16.27
CA GLU A 2 24.19 -8.42 -17.44
C GLU A 2 22.69 -8.72 -17.29
N LYS A 3 21.89 -8.34 -18.29
CA LYS A 3 20.42 -8.51 -18.29
C LYS A 3 20.07 -9.84 -18.96
N SER A 4 19.13 -10.58 -18.37
CA SER A 4 18.55 -11.77 -18.99
C SER A 4 17.73 -11.39 -20.24
N ALA A 5 17.48 -12.38 -21.12
CA ALA A 5 16.65 -12.17 -22.31
C ALA A 5 15.23 -11.67 -21.95
N LEU A 6 14.67 -12.13 -20.83
CA LEU A 6 13.35 -11.65 -20.36
C LEU A 6 13.40 -10.21 -19.86
N GLN A 7 14.45 -9.79 -19.15
CA GLN A 7 14.65 -8.40 -18.73
C GLN A 7 14.83 -7.48 -19.94
N ILE A 8 15.56 -7.91 -20.98
CA ILE A 8 15.71 -7.14 -22.21
C ILE A 8 14.35 -6.98 -22.92
N ALA A 9 13.60 -8.07 -23.06
CA ALA A 9 12.27 -8.03 -23.66
C ALA A 9 11.31 -7.15 -22.85
N ARG A 10 11.34 -7.25 -21.51
CA ARG A 10 10.53 -6.42 -20.63
C ARG A 10 10.91 -4.94 -20.71
N ALA A 11 12.19 -4.62 -20.77
CA ALA A 11 12.66 -3.24 -20.92
C ALA A 11 12.18 -2.59 -22.25
N ALA A 12 11.96 -3.39 -23.29
CA ALA A 12 11.43 -2.92 -24.57
C ALA A 12 9.93 -2.62 -24.56
N TYR A 13 9.19 -3.03 -23.53
CA TYR A 13 7.77 -2.71 -23.41
C TYR A 13 7.56 -1.20 -23.36
N GLN A 14 6.67 -0.69 -24.21
CA GLN A 14 6.32 0.73 -24.26
C GLN A 14 5.01 0.94 -23.49
N PRO A 15 5.05 1.56 -22.31
CA PRO A 15 3.85 1.85 -21.54
C PRO A 15 2.87 2.73 -22.32
N LYS A 16 1.60 2.42 -22.21
CA LYS A 16 0.52 3.13 -22.88
C LYS A 16 0.12 4.37 -22.09
N LEU A 17 -0.31 5.41 -22.77
CA LEU A 17 -0.78 6.66 -22.18
C LEU A 17 -2.25 6.93 -22.52
N PRO A 18 -2.97 7.60 -21.60
CA PRO A 18 -4.25 8.23 -21.93
C PRO A 18 -4.13 9.11 -23.17
N LYS A 19 -5.13 9.07 -24.04
CA LYS A 19 -5.14 9.85 -25.28
C LYS A 19 -4.90 11.36 -25.04
N ALA A 20 -5.48 11.88 -23.95
CA ALA A 20 -5.31 13.30 -23.58
C ALA A 20 -3.84 13.66 -23.29
N LEU A 21 -3.00 12.72 -22.82
CA LEU A 21 -1.59 12.98 -22.48
C LEU A 21 -0.63 12.81 -23.68
N GLN A 22 -1.09 12.29 -24.81
CA GLN A 22 -0.25 12.05 -26.01
C GLN A 22 0.11 13.33 -26.76
N GLY A 23 -0.46 14.47 -26.37
CA GLY A 23 -0.21 15.79 -26.94
C GLY A 23 -0.21 16.90 -25.90
N PRO A 24 -0.24 18.17 -26.34
CA PRO A 24 -0.46 19.30 -25.44
C PRO A 24 -1.78 19.18 -24.70
N VAL A 25 -1.80 19.60 -23.43
CA VAL A 25 -2.98 19.50 -22.58
C VAL A 25 -3.47 20.87 -22.11
N LYS A 26 -4.77 20.95 -21.87
CA LYS A 26 -5.44 22.05 -21.18
C LYS A 26 -6.00 21.51 -19.87
N ALA A 27 -5.71 22.17 -18.77
CA ALA A 27 -6.33 21.87 -17.47
C ALA A 27 -7.77 22.40 -17.44
N VAL A 28 -8.71 21.53 -17.10
CA VAL A 28 -10.11 21.87 -16.87
C VAL A 28 -10.39 21.76 -15.38
N GLU A 29 -10.81 22.85 -14.78
CA GLU A 29 -11.12 22.91 -13.35
C GLU A 29 -12.56 22.45 -13.09
N GLY A 30 -12.70 21.50 -12.17
CA GLY A 30 -13.98 21.03 -11.65
C GLY A 30 -14.49 21.88 -10.48
N ALA A 31 -15.31 21.28 -9.63
CA ALA A 31 -15.80 21.92 -8.43
C ALA A 31 -14.70 22.07 -7.37
N ALA A 32 -14.84 23.10 -6.52
CA ALA A 32 -14.04 23.25 -5.31
C ALA A 32 -14.26 22.05 -4.37
N THR A 33 -13.19 21.63 -3.70
CA THR A 33 -13.20 20.43 -2.85
C THR A 33 -13.27 20.78 -1.37
N GLN A 34 -13.63 19.78 -0.56
CA GLN A 34 -13.55 19.83 0.89
C GLN A 34 -12.87 18.57 1.40
N SER A 35 -12.26 18.61 2.59
CA SER A 35 -11.69 17.43 3.23
C SER A 35 -12.79 16.44 3.64
N VAL A 36 -12.42 15.14 3.68
CA VAL A 36 -13.36 14.07 4.05
C VAL A 36 -13.82 14.13 5.49
N GLY A 37 -13.09 14.86 6.36
CA GLY A 37 -13.45 15.08 7.76
C GLY A 37 -12.74 16.32 8.31
N ASN A 38 -13.16 16.80 9.49
CA ASN A 38 -12.52 17.91 10.22
C ASN A 38 -12.27 19.16 9.35
N GLN A 39 -13.25 19.54 8.56
CA GLN A 39 -13.10 20.52 7.47
C GLN A 39 -12.50 21.85 7.93
N GLU A 40 -12.99 22.42 9.04
CA GLU A 40 -12.51 23.72 9.55
C GLU A 40 -11.06 23.62 10.09
N GLU A 41 -10.71 22.49 10.73
CA GLU A 41 -9.36 22.26 11.25
C GLU A 41 -8.36 22.08 10.10
N ILE A 42 -8.71 21.27 9.08
CA ILE A 42 -7.88 21.07 7.88
C ILE A 42 -7.71 22.39 7.13
N LYS A 43 -8.79 23.16 6.94
CA LYS A 43 -8.73 24.48 6.31
C LYS A 43 -7.83 25.46 7.07
N ALA A 44 -7.85 25.42 8.40
CA ALA A 44 -6.96 26.25 9.23
C ALA A 44 -5.48 25.86 9.10
N LEU A 45 -5.19 24.55 8.94
CA LEU A 45 -3.83 24.05 8.76
C LEU A 45 -3.29 24.26 7.34
N PHE A 46 -4.16 24.31 6.32
CA PHE A 46 -3.78 24.36 4.90
C PHE A 46 -4.48 25.51 4.16
N PRO A 47 -4.35 26.78 4.62
CA PRO A 47 -5.11 27.91 4.06
C PRO A 47 -4.78 28.21 2.60
N ASN A 48 -3.61 27.83 2.09
CA ASN A 48 -3.20 28.08 0.70
C ASN A 48 -3.54 26.93 -0.26
N THR A 49 -3.77 25.72 0.25
CA THR A 49 -3.98 24.51 -0.55
C THR A 49 -5.36 23.87 -0.32
N TYR A 50 -6.14 24.35 0.64
CA TYR A 50 -7.51 23.89 0.89
C TYR A 50 -8.52 24.45 -0.12
N GLY A 51 -9.48 23.63 -0.50
CA GLY A 51 -10.61 24.06 -1.34
C GLY A 51 -10.29 24.18 -2.83
N MET A 52 -9.09 23.82 -3.26
CA MET A 52 -8.74 23.82 -4.67
C MET A 52 -9.63 22.84 -5.47
N PRO A 53 -9.90 23.11 -6.77
CA PRO A 53 -10.74 22.25 -7.60
C PRO A 53 -10.02 20.94 -8.01
N VAL A 54 -10.80 19.90 -8.33
CA VAL A 54 -10.28 18.75 -9.08
C VAL A 54 -9.91 19.20 -10.50
N ILE A 55 -8.80 18.69 -11.01
CA ILE A 55 -8.32 18.98 -12.38
C ILE A 55 -8.52 17.75 -13.26
N THR A 56 -8.99 17.97 -14.48
CA THR A 56 -9.00 16.99 -15.57
C THR A 56 -8.24 17.57 -16.75
N PHE A 57 -7.47 16.73 -17.47
CA PHE A 57 -6.76 17.15 -18.67
C PHE A 57 -7.54 16.79 -19.93
N GLU A 58 -7.65 17.77 -20.81
CA GLU A 58 -8.16 17.62 -22.17
C GLU A 58 -7.08 18.01 -23.17
N ALA A 59 -7.27 17.67 -24.45
CA ALA A 59 -6.40 18.13 -25.52
C ALA A 59 -6.38 19.68 -25.56
N GLY A 60 -5.19 20.24 -25.65
CA GLY A 60 -4.95 21.68 -25.62
C GLY A 60 -4.01 22.14 -26.72
N GLU A 61 -3.58 23.37 -26.65
CA GLU A 61 -2.60 23.96 -27.56
C GLU A 61 -1.19 23.84 -26.97
N ALA A 62 -0.18 23.73 -27.83
CA ALA A 62 1.21 23.73 -27.43
C ALA A 62 1.59 25.07 -26.80
N GLN A 63 2.24 25.00 -25.64
CA GLN A 63 2.80 26.18 -24.96
C GLN A 63 4.32 26.04 -24.91
N GLU A 64 5.04 27.07 -25.30
CA GLU A 64 6.48 27.15 -25.08
C GLU A 64 6.73 27.50 -23.61
N LEU A 65 7.34 26.58 -22.89
CA LEU A 65 7.75 26.78 -21.50
C LEU A 65 9.26 27.02 -21.42
N PRO A 66 9.72 27.99 -20.60
CA PRO A 66 11.15 28.11 -20.32
C PRO A 66 11.65 26.82 -19.68
N ALA A 67 12.93 26.52 -19.82
CA ALA A 67 13.54 25.36 -19.19
C ALA A 67 13.44 25.45 -17.67
N PHE A 68 13.14 24.32 -17.03
CA PHE A 68 13.06 24.17 -15.58
C PHE A 68 13.50 22.78 -15.14
N ASN A 69 13.93 22.66 -13.90
CA ASN A 69 14.33 21.37 -13.32
C ASN A 69 13.25 20.85 -12.36
N VAL A 70 13.17 19.53 -12.25
CA VAL A 70 12.25 18.82 -11.37
C VAL A 70 13.03 17.91 -10.44
N GLY A 71 12.61 17.86 -9.19
CA GLY A 71 13.10 16.90 -8.20
C GLY A 71 12.12 15.74 -8.01
N VAL A 72 12.61 14.55 -7.74
CA VAL A 72 11.78 13.37 -7.44
C VAL A 72 12.29 12.63 -6.20
N ILE A 73 11.35 12.17 -5.38
CA ILE A 73 11.61 11.41 -4.14
C ILE A 73 10.77 10.13 -4.17
N LEU A 74 11.42 8.98 -3.89
CA LEU A 74 10.73 7.74 -3.54
C LEU A 74 10.63 7.64 -2.01
N SER A 75 9.42 7.56 -1.47
CA SER A 75 9.19 7.59 -0.03
C SER A 75 8.41 6.37 0.47
N GLY A 76 8.86 5.81 1.59
CA GLY A 76 8.25 4.67 2.25
C GLY A 76 8.68 3.33 1.69
N GLY A 77 7.87 2.27 1.91
CA GLY A 77 8.13 0.93 1.39
C GLY A 77 8.01 0.86 -0.12
N GLN A 78 8.73 -0.06 -0.73
CA GLN A 78 8.73 -0.26 -2.17
C GLN A 78 7.37 -0.77 -2.68
N ALA A 79 7.11 -0.52 -3.96
CA ALA A 79 5.98 -1.04 -4.69
C ALA A 79 6.35 -1.19 -6.18
N PRO A 80 5.84 -2.21 -6.88
CA PRO A 80 6.08 -2.37 -8.30
C PRO A 80 5.63 -1.15 -9.09
N GLY A 81 6.45 -0.68 -10.02
CA GLY A 81 6.13 0.44 -10.88
C GLY A 81 6.72 1.79 -10.46
N GLY A 82 7.46 1.88 -9.34
CA GLY A 82 8.11 3.13 -8.94
C GLY A 82 9.05 3.69 -9.99
N HIS A 83 9.84 2.83 -10.64
CA HIS A 83 10.69 3.23 -11.76
C HIS A 83 9.89 3.70 -12.99
N ASN A 84 8.68 3.14 -13.19
CA ASN A 84 7.79 3.58 -14.27
C ASN A 84 7.17 4.96 -13.99
N VAL A 85 6.89 5.31 -12.74
CA VAL A 85 6.49 6.68 -12.38
C VAL A 85 7.62 7.66 -12.70
N ILE A 86 8.87 7.31 -12.32
CA ILE A 86 10.04 8.16 -12.64
C ILE A 86 10.25 8.26 -14.14
N SER A 87 10.12 7.16 -14.91
CA SER A 87 10.29 7.19 -16.37
C SER A 87 9.21 8.02 -17.08
N GLY A 88 7.95 7.90 -16.62
CA GLY A 88 6.87 8.75 -17.12
C GLY A 88 7.09 10.23 -16.80
N LEU A 89 7.56 10.55 -15.59
CA LEU A 89 7.92 11.91 -15.21
C LEU A 89 9.09 12.43 -16.05
N PHE A 90 10.15 11.63 -16.23
CA PHE A 90 11.31 11.97 -17.03
C PHE A 90 10.91 12.29 -18.49
N ASP A 91 10.20 11.39 -19.14
CA ASP A 91 9.76 11.58 -20.53
C ASP A 91 8.78 12.76 -20.65
N GLY A 92 7.87 12.90 -19.68
CA GLY A 92 6.93 14.00 -19.60
C GLY A 92 7.63 15.37 -19.47
N VAL A 93 8.62 15.46 -18.58
CA VAL A 93 9.40 16.69 -18.36
C VAL A 93 10.25 17.02 -19.59
N LYS A 94 10.88 16.02 -20.22
CA LYS A 94 11.65 16.19 -21.47
C LYS A 94 10.77 16.58 -22.65
N SER A 95 9.53 16.10 -22.72
CA SER A 95 8.58 16.47 -23.78
C SER A 95 8.11 17.93 -23.70
N LEU A 96 8.14 18.53 -22.52
CA LEU A 96 7.82 19.97 -22.33
C LEU A 96 8.96 20.87 -22.79
N ASN A 97 10.17 20.52 -22.46
CA ASN A 97 11.38 21.18 -22.96
C ASN A 97 12.58 20.21 -22.83
N PRO A 98 13.29 19.87 -23.92
CA PRO A 98 14.43 18.95 -23.89
C PRO A 98 15.57 19.37 -22.94
N ALA A 99 15.71 20.67 -22.65
CA ALA A 99 16.71 21.19 -21.71
C ALA A 99 16.37 20.94 -20.23
N ASN A 100 15.11 20.55 -19.91
CA ASN A 100 14.70 20.24 -18.55
C ASN A 100 15.52 19.08 -17.98
N LYS A 101 15.80 19.13 -16.66
CA LYS A 101 16.51 18.08 -15.93
C LYS A 101 15.64 17.49 -14.85
N LEU A 102 15.85 16.20 -14.57
CA LEU A 102 15.25 15.49 -13.46
C LEU A 102 16.34 15.11 -12.45
N TYR A 103 16.16 15.49 -11.19
CA TYR A 103 17.04 15.15 -10.09
C TYR A 103 16.34 14.19 -9.12
N GLY A 104 16.97 13.05 -8.83
CA GLY A 104 16.51 12.10 -7.84
C GLY A 104 17.19 12.33 -6.48
N PHE A 105 16.43 12.47 -5.40
CA PHE A 105 16.97 12.58 -4.05
C PHE A 105 17.19 11.18 -3.45
N ILE A 106 18.42 10.93 -3.03
CA ILE A 106 18.88 9.58 -2.62
C ILE A 106 18.33 9.19 -1.26
N LEU A 107 17.80 7.96 -1.17
CA LEU A 107 17.24 7.37 0.05
C LEU A 107 16.06 8.16 0.64
N GLY A 108 15.23 8.71 -0.24
CA GLY A 108 13.96 9.32 0.13
C GLY A 108 14.05 10.76 0.62
N PRO A 109 13.10 11.21 1.47
CA PRO A 109 13.05 12.61 1.92
C PRO A 109 14.31 13.05 2.69
N GLY A 110 15.04 12.12 3.31
CA GLY A 110 16.34 12.42 3.95
C GLY A 110 17.35 12.98 2.97
N GLY A 111 17.37 12.49 1.72
CA GLY A 111 18.25 13.00 0.68
C GLY A 111 18.04 14.48 0.35
N LEU A 112 16.81 14.96 0.46
CA LEU A 112 16.50 16.39 0.29
C LEU A 112 17.15 17.24 1.40
N VAL A 113 17.06 16.79 2.66
CA VAL A 113 17.62 17.49 3.84
C VAL A 113 19.14 17.40 3.90
N ASP A 114 19.69 16.26 3.49
CA ASP A 114 21.13 15.97 3.50
C ASP A 114 21.85 16.43 2.22
N HIS A 115 21.14 17.03 1.27
CA HIS A 115 21.64 17.45 -0.05
C HIS A 115 22.30 16.30 -0.82
N LYS A 116 21.71 15.08 -0.73
CA LYS A 116 22.15 13.88 -1.45
C LYS A 116 21.24 13.63 -2.64
N TYR A 117 21.76 13.85 -3.83
CA TYR A 117 20.99 13.74 -5.07
C TYR A 117 21.86 13.26 -6.24
N MET A 118 21.19 12.89 -7.32
CA MET A 118 21.81 12.62 -8.62
C MET A 118 20.93 13.17 -9.75
N GLU A 119 21.55 13.60 -10.86
CA GLU A 119 20.81 13.85 -12.09
C GLU A 119 20.44 12.52 -12.74
N ILE A 120 19.16 12.34 -13.04
CA ILE A 120 18.67 11.17 -13.78
C ILE A 120 18.80 11.50 -15.27
N THR A 121 19.78 10.88 -15.93
CA THR A 121 20.02 11.00 -17.37
C THR A 121 19.26 9.95 -18.15
N SER A 122 19.22 10.07 -19.49
CA SER A 122 18.57 9.05 -20.34
C SER A 122 19.22 7.68 -20.16
N GLU A 123 20.54 7.61 -20.06
CA GLU A 123 21.29 6.36 -19.88
C GLU A 123 20.91 5.67 -18.57
N ILE A 124 20.83 6.44 -17.48
CA ILE A 124 20.40 5.92 -16.18
C ILE A 124 18.94 5.46 -16.27
N MET A 125 18.05 6.29 -16.84
CA MET A 125 16.64 5.95 -16.94
C MET A 125 16.39 4.66 -17.73
N ASP A 126 17.11 4.45 -18.83
CA ASP A 126 16.96 3.28 -19.70
C ASP A 126 17.38 1.97 -19.03
N GLU A 127 18.25 2.04 -18.00
CA GLU A 127 18.59 0.87 -17.19
C GLU A 127 17.42 0.39 -16.31
N TYR A 128 16.55 1.31 -15.90
CA TYR A 128 15.48 1.05 -14.92
C TYR A 128 14.07 0.97 -15.49
N ARG A 129 13.88 1.23 -16.81
CA ARG A 129 12.55 1.14 -17.42
C ARG A 129 11.94 -0.25 -17.23
N ASN A 130 10.68 -0.28 -16.75
CA ASN A 130 9.89 -1.48 -16.49
C ASN A 130 10.54 -2.49 -15.52
N THR A 131 11.41 -2.03 -14.64
CA THR A 131 12.02 -2.85 -13.59
C THR A 131 11.28 -2.71 -12.25
N GLY A 132 11.38 -3.70 -11.39
CA GLY A 132 10.87 -3.65 -10.02
C GLY A 132 11.86 -2.97 -9.07
N GLY A 133 11.43 -2.75 -7.83
CA GLY A 133 12.24 -2.12 -6.80
C GLY A 133 12.24 -0.59 -6.86
N PHE A 134 13.08 0.02 -6.02
CA PHE A 134 13.27 1.48 -5.91
C PHE A 134 14.76 1.87 -5.97
N ASP A 135 15.60 0.99 -6.50
CA ASP A 135 17.05 1.06 -6.43
C ASP A 135 17.67 2.11 -7.34
N ILE A 136 16.92 2.74 -8.25
CA ILE A 136 17.42 3.88 -9.05
C ILE A 136 17.92 5.04 -8.14
N ILE A 137 17.20 5.36 -7.07
CA ILE A 137 17.56 6.40 -6.08
C ILE A 137 17.37 5.93 -4.62
N GLY A 138 16.91 4.70 -4.42
CA GLY A 138 16.52 4.19 -3.10
C GLY A 138 15.29 4.90 -2.53
N SER A 139 14.81 4.43 -1.39
CA SER A 139 13.72 5.06 -0.65
C SER A 139 14.02 5.21 0.82
N GLY A 140 13.31 6.11 1.50
CA GLY A 140 13.46 6.33 2.94
C GLY A 140 12.14 6.73 3.60
N ARG A 141 12.14 6.73 4.94
CA ARG A 141 10.96 7.04 5.77
C ARG A 141 11.14 8.30 6.61
N THR A 142 12.14 9.13 6.31
CA THR A 142 12.33 10.41 6.98
C THR A 142 11.08 11.27 6.83
N LYS A 143 10.49 11.69 7.94
CA LYS A 143 9.38 12.65 7.94
C LYS A 143 9.94 14.06 7.91
N LEU A 144 9.39 14.89 7.05
CA LEU A 144 9.67 16.31 7.00
C LEU A 144 8.57 17.02 7.79
N GLU A 145 8.83 17.31 9.07
CA GLU A 145 7.86 17.90 9.99
C GLU A 145 8.34 19.23 10.61
N LYS A 146 9.64 19.52 10.50
CA LYS A 146 10.28 20.68 11.14
C LYS A 146 10.64 21.76 10.13
N GLU A 147 10.52 23.02 10.53
CA GLU A 147 10.81 24.19 9.69
C GLU A 147 12.26 24.19 9.18
N ASP A 148 13.22 23.79 10.02
CA ASP A 148 14.62 23.68 9.62
C ASP A 148 14.86 22.64 8.50
N GLN A 149 14.10 21.56 8.48
CA GLN A 149 14.13 20.57 7.40
C GLN A 149 13.58 21.16 6.09
N PHE A 150 12.49 21.94 6.18
CA PHE A 150 11.90 22.61 5.01
C PHE A 150 12.85 23.65 4.41
N GLU A 151 13.52 24.43 5.26
CA GLU A 151 14.49 25.45 4.82
C GLU A 151 15.73 24.80 4.18
N LYS A 152 16.30 23.74 4.76
CA LYS A 152 17.37 22.96 4.13
C LYS A 152 16.93 22.40 2.77
N GLY A 153 15.70 21.90 2.69
CA GLY A 153 15.13 21.42 1.42
C GLY A 153 15.06 22.53 0.37
N ILE A 154 14.58 23.73 0.71
CA ILE A 154 14.45 24.82 -0.26
C ILE A 154 15.82 25.35 -0.72
N GLU A 155 16.85 25.30 0.13
CA GLU A 155 18.21 25.70 -0.24
C GLU A 155 18.71 24.89 -1.45
N ILE A 156 18.66 23.56 -1.37
CA ILE A 156 19.11 22.69 -2.46
C ILE A 156 18.22 22.79 -3.68
N LEU A 157 16.89 22.93 -3.52
CA LEU A 157 15.97 23.10 -4.65
C LEU A 157 16.30 24.37 -5.44
N ARG A 158 16.67 25.47 -4.76
CA ARG A 158 17.10 26.73 -5.38
C ARG A 158 18.45 26.59 -6.06
N GLU A 159 19.42 25.97 -5.40
CA GLU A 159 20.76 25.72 -5.97
C GLU A 159 20.67 24.96 -7.29
N LEU A 160 19.84 23.93 -7.36
CA LEU A 160 19.62 23.12 -8.54
C LEU A 160 18.62 23.71 -9.55
N GLY A 161 18.04 24.89 -9.28
CA GLY A 161 17.03 25.51 -10.13
C GLY A 161 15.75 24.68 -10.27
N ILE A 162 15.44 23.88 -9.25
CA ILE A 162 14.25 23.01 -9.23
C ILE A 162 13.00 23.85 -8.97
N LYS A 163 12.03 23.75 -9.88
CA LYS A 163 10.74 24.45 -9.82
C LYS A 163 9.60 23.58 -9.29
N ALA A 164 9.78 22.28 -9.29
CA ALA A 164 8.80 21.34 -8.79
C ALA A 164 9.45 20.13 -8.13
N LEU A 165 8.83 19.63 -7.09
CA LEU A 165 9.19 18.40 -6.38
C LEU A 165 8.04 17.40 -6.51
N VAL A 166 8.34 16.18 -6.97
CA VAL A 166 7.40 15.08 -7.06
C VAL A 166 7.70 14.07 -5.96
N ILE A 167 6.72 13.79 -5.10
CA ILE A 167 6.85 12.84 -3.99
C ILE A 167 6.01 11.60 -4.32
N ILE A 168 6.70 10.48 -4.51
CA ILE A 168 6.09 9.18 -4.81
C ILE A 168 6.03 8.39 -3.52
N GLY A 169 4.82 8.21 -2.95
CA GLY A 169 4.69 7.55 -1.66
C GLY A 169 3.27 7.24 -1.24
N GLY A 170 3.12 6.63 -0.07
CA GLY A 170 1.84 6.30 0.54
C GLY A 170 1.15 7.50 1.18
N ASP A 171 0.19 7.22 2.07
CA ASP A 171 -0.61 8.21 2.79
C ASP A 171 0.26 9.21 3.59
N ASP A 172 1.17 8.74 4.43
CA ASP A 172 2.07 9.60 5.21
C ASP A 172 2.97 10.47 4.32
N SER A 173 3.49 9.90 3.22
CA SER A 173 4.37 10.63 2.30
C SER A 173 3.62 11.72 1.53
N ASN A 174 2.38 11.45 1.11
CA ASN A 174 1.55 12.43 0.44
C ASN A 174 0.98 13.47 1.42
N THR A 175 0.76 13.11 2.69
CA THR A 175 0.51 14.09 3.76
C THR A 175 1.69 15.05 3.90
N ASN A 176 2.93 14.55 3.92
CA ASN A 176 4.14 15.38 3.90
C ASN A 176 4.24 16.25 2.62
N ALA A 177 3.88 15.71 1.47
CA ALA A 177 3.84 16.49 0.22
C ALA A 177 2.88 17.69 0.33
N CYS A 178 1.72 17.49 0.98
CA CYS A 178 0.77 18.57 1.23
C CYS A 178 1.31 19.62 2.20
N VAL A 179 1.97 19.20 3.29
CA VAL A 179 2.61 20.11 4.26
C VAL A 179 3.70 20.95 3.59
N LEU A 180 4.55 20.33 2.75
CA LEU A 180 5.56 21.05 1.98
C LEU A 180 4.93 22.03 0.98
N ALA A 181 3.88 21.60 0.25
CA ALA A 181 3.17 22.47 -0.69
C ALA A 181 2.61 23.71 0.02
N GLU A 182 1.97 23.51 1.17
CA GLU A 182 1.42 24.59 2.00
C GLU A 182 2.52 25.55 2.48
N TYR A 183 3.63 25.01 3.02
CA TYR A 183 4.73 25.81 3.52
C TYR A 183 5.39 26.64 2.41
N TYR A 184 5.68 26.02 1.25
CA TYR A 184 6.30 26.71 0.13
C TYR A 184 5.39 27.75 -0.51
N ALA A 185 4.07 27.50 -0.53
CA ALA A 185 3.07 28.49 -0.97
C ALA A 185 2.99 29.68 0.00
N ALA A 186 2.93 29.43 1.30
CA ALA A 186 2.89 30.47 2.34
C ALA A 186 4.14 31.36 2.31
N LYS A 187 5.32 30.77 2.14
CA LYS A 187 6.61 31.50 2.03
C LYS A 187 6.86 32.07 0.63
N LYS A 188 5.99 31.79 -0.35
CA LYS A 188 6.12 32.26 -1.76
C LYS A 188 7.47 31.85 -2.40
N TYR A 189 7.92 30.62 -2.14
CA TYR A 189 9.18 30.13 -2.67
C TYR A 189 9.15 29.81 -4.18
N GLY A 190 7.97 29.67 -4.76
CA GLY A 190 7.79 29.40 -6.18
C GLY A 190 8.14 27.97 -6.57
N VAL A 191 8.16 27.03 -5.63
CA VAL A 191 8.36 25.61 -5.86
C VAL A 191 7.03 24.89 -5.68
N GLN A 192 6.65 24.11 -6.71
CA GLN A 192 5.45 23.29 -6.71
C GLN A 192 5.75 21.93 -6.05
N VAL A 193 4.75 21.32 -5.40
CA VAL A 193 4.85 19.96 -4.86
C VAL A 193 3.68 19.14 -5.35
N ILE A 194 3.99 17.99 -5.98
CA ILE A 194 3.01 17.05 -6.53
C ILE A 194 3.22 15.69 -5.88
N GLY A 195 2.13 15.03 -5.46
CA GLY A 195 2.13 13.67 -4.96
C GLY A 195 1.80 12.63 -6.02
N CYS A 196 2.29 11.40 -5.86
CA CYS A 196 1.85 10.23 -6.61
C CYS A 196 1.42 9.11 -5.64
N PRO A 197 0.25 8.48 -5.84
CA PRO A 197 -0.31 7.53 -4.89
C PRO A 197 0.38 6.16 -5.02
N LYS A 198 1.16 5.79 -4.00
CA LYS A 198 1.91 4.53 -3.94
C LYS A 198 1.52 3.74 -2.69
N THR A 199 0.96 2.55 -2.86
CA THR A 199 0.92 1.50 -1.83
C THR A 199 0.49 0.18 -2.47
N ILE A 200 1.10 -0.92 -2.06
CA ILE A 200 0.61 -2.25 -2.44
C ILE A 200 -0.64 -2.63 -1.63
N ASP A 201 -0.89 -1.99 -0.50
CA ASP A 201 -1.95 -2.38 0.44
C ASP A 201 -3.37 -2.07 -0.08
N GLY A 202 -3.48 -1.23 -1.14
CA GLY A 202 -4.78 -0.85 -1.71
C GLY A 202 -5.58 0.14 -0.85
N ASP A 203 -5.00 0.65 0.24
CA ASP A 203 -5.65 1.50 1.24
C ASP A 203 -5.63 3.00 0.91
N LEU A 204 -4.90 3.43 -0.12
CA LEU A 204 -4.95 4.78 -0.68
C LEU A 204 -5.90 4.80 -1.88
N LYS A 205 -7.18 4.82 -1.57
CA LYS A 205 -8.29 4.69 -2.53
C LYS A 205 -9.46 5.58 -2.13
N ASN A 206 -10.11 6.19 -3.09
CA ASN A 206 -11.34 6.99 -2.93
C ASN A 206 -12.02 7.20 -4.29
N GLU A 207 -13.05 8.05 -4.36
CA GLU A 207 -13.75 8.37 -5.62
C GLU A 207 -12.86 8.92 -6.74
N GLN A 208 -11.70 9.47 -6.41
CA GLN A 208 -10.77 10.08 -7.37
C GLN A 208 -9.55 9.20 -7.65
N ILE A 209 -9.21 8.30 -6.74
CA ILE A 209 -8.11 7.34 -6.84
C ILE A 209 -8.73 5.95 -6.81
N GLU A 210 -8.90 5.34 -7.97
CA GLU A 210 -9.53 4.01 -8.10
C GLU A 210 -8.63 2.90 -7.59
N THR A 211 -7.32 3.08 -7.71
CA THR A 211 -6.29 2.18 -7.19
C THR A 211 -5.00 2.95 -6.94
N SER A 212 -4.17 2.48 -6.01
CA SER A 212 -2.78 2.92 -5.85
C SER A 212 -1.85 1.99 -6.60
N PHE A 213 -0.75 2.51 -7.15
CA PHE A 213 0.15 1.69 -7.93
C PHE A 213 0.90 0.64 -7.09
N GLY A 214 1.19 -0.47 -7.71
CA GLY A 214 1.85 -1.63 -7.12
C GLY A 214 0.89 -2.66 -6.54
N PHE A 215 -0.37 -2.30 -6.28
CA PHE A 215 -1.40 -3.22 -5.79
C PHE A 215 -1.70 -4.33 -6.82
N ASP A 216 -1.90 -3.97 -8.08
CA ASP A 216 -2.18 -4.92 -9.17
C ASP A 216 -1.06 -5.97 -9.28
N THR A 217 0.18 -5.53 -9.39
CA THR A 217 1.34 -6.42 -9.54
C THR A 217 1.55 -7.29 -8.30
N ALA A 218 1.46 -6.71 -7.09
CA ALA A 218 1.64 -7.45 -5.85
C ALA A 218 0.58 -8.56 -5.72
N CYS A 219 -0.69 -8.24 -5.98
CA CYS A 219 -1.77 -9.22 -5.92
C CYS A 219 -1.61 -10.32 -6.99
N LYS A 220 -1.19 -9.99 -8.20
CA LYS A 220 -0.91 -10.98 -9.26
C LYS A 220 0.26 -11.89 -8.88
N THR A 221 1.34 -11.33 -8.31
CA THR A 221 2.48 -12.11 -7.83
C THR A 221 2.07 -13.08 -6.74
N TYR A 222 1.32 -12.61 -5.75
CA TYR A 222 0.85 -13.48 -4.66
C TYR A 222 -0.15 -14.53 -5.15
N SER A 223 -1.05 -14.17 -6.06
CA SER A 223 -2.04 -15.10 -6.62
C SER A 223 -1.38 -16.21 -7.45
N GLU A 224 -0.29 -15.92 -8.17
CA GLU A 224 0.52 -16.95 -8.82
C GLU A 224 1.08 -17.94 -7.79
N LEU A 225 1.71 -17.43 -6.72
CA LEU A 225 2.31 -18.25 -5.68
C LEU A 225 1.25 -19.08 -4.93
N ILE A 226 0.10 -18.47 -4.60
CA ILE A 226 -1.03 -19.17 -3.97
C ILE A 226 -1.53 -20.29 -4.89
N GLY A 227 -1.75 -19.99 -6.18
CA GLY A 227 -2.19 -20.99 -7.14
C GLY A 227 -1.23 -22.16 -7.28
N ASN A 228 0.09 -21.92 -7.21
CA ASN A 228 1.08 -23.00 -7.21
C ASN A 228 1.00 -23.85 -5.93
N ILE A 229 0.79 -23.24 -4.77
CA ILE A 229 0.57 -23.94 -3.49
C ILE A 229 -0.75 -24.72 -3.53
N GLU A 230 -1.82 -24.15 -4.07
CA GLU A 230 -3.10 -24.84 -4.21
C GLU A 230 -3.01 -26.05 -5.15
N ARG A 231 -2.16 -25.95 -6.16
CA ARG A 231 -1.87 -27.10 -7.03
C ARG A 231 -1.12 -28.21 -6.30
N ASP A 232 -0.14 -27.87 -5.45
CA ASP A 232 0.52 -28.84 -4.56
C ASP A 232 -0.49 -29.44 -3.58
N CYS A 233 -1.30 -28.58 -2.96
CA CYS A 233 -2.36 -28.96 -2.04
C CYS A 233 -3.30 -30.03 -2.64
N ASN A 234 -3.77 -29.79 -3.86
CA ASN A 234 -4.64 -30.74 -4.59
C ASN A 234 -3.90 -32.02 -5.04
N SER A 235 -2.60 -31.94 -5.27
CA SER A 235 -1.76 -33.08 -5.67
C SER A 235 -1.41 -33.96 -4.47
N ALA A 236 -0.93 -33.37 -3.38
CA ALA A 236 -0.46 -34.06 -2.20
C ALA A 236 -1.60 -34.52 -1.27
N ARG A 237 -2.70 -33.76 -1.19
CA ARG A 237 -3.92 -34.01 -0.38
C ARG A 237 -3.69 -34.27 1.11
N LYS A 238 -2.68 -33.61 1.71
CA LYS A 238 -2.27 -33.93 3.11
C LYS A 238 -1.90 -32.76 3.98
N TYR A 239 -1.83 -31.51 3.46
CA TYR A 239 -1.41 -30.33 4.21
C TYR A 239 -2.45 -29.22 4.15
N TRP A 240 -2.54 -28.46 5.25
CA TRP A 240 -3.19 -27.17 5.30
C TRP A 240 -2.12 -26.09 5.21
N HIS A 241 -2.19 -25.23 4.20
CA HIS A 241 -1.27 -24.13 4.01
C HIS A 241 -1.84 -22.85 4.60
N PHE A 242 -1.17 -22.32 5.61
CA PHE A 242 -1.48 -21.04 6.24
C PHE A 242 -0.59 -19.98 5.59
N ILE A 243 -1.19 -19.07 4.85
CA ILE A 243 -0.51 -18.11 3.99
C ILE A 243 -0.80 -16.69 4.50
N LYS A 244 0.20 -16.08 5.15
CA LYS A 244 0.16 -14.68 5.52
C LYS A 244 0.51 -13.82 4.31
N LEU A 245 -0.34 -12.83 4.01
CA LEU A 245 -0.19 -11.88 2.92
C LEU A 245 0.13 -10.51 3.46
N MET A 246 1.09 -9.81 2.86
CA MET A 246 1.40 -8.43 3.20
C MET A 246 0.15 -7.55 3.03
N GLY A 247 0.10 -6.43 3.74
CA GLY A 247 -1.05 -5.54 3.84
C GLY A 247 -1.48 -5.38 5.30
N ARG A 248 -0.90 -4.38 6.00
CA ARG A 248 -1.10 -4.21 7.43
C ARG A 248 -2.41 -3.51 7.77
N SER A 249 -2.73 -2.46 7.02
CA SER A 249 -3.80 -1.52 7.39
C SER A 249 -5.18 -1.92 6.88
N ALA A 250 -5.27 -2.84 5.93
CA ALA A 250 -6.52 -3.28 5.31
C ALA A 250 -6.32 -4.65 4.65
N SER A 251 -7.41 -5.36 4.38
CA SER A 251 -7.41 -6.72 3.83
C SER A 251 -7.61 -6.76 2.30
N HIS A 252 -7.37 -5.66 1.59
CA HIS A 252 -7.59 -5.62 0.12
C HIS A 252 -6.78 -6.67 -0.64
N ILE A 253 -5.50 -6.88 -0.27
CA ILE A 253 -4.65 -7.90 -0.91
C ILE A 253 -5.22 -9.30 -0.68
N ALA A 254 -5.61 -9.62 0.56
CA ALA A 254 -6.18 -10.93 0.88
C ALA A 254 -7.49 -11.18 0.11
N LEU A 255 -8.36 -10.17 0.04
CA LEU A 255 -9.61 -10.24 -0.70
C LEU A 255 -9.36 -10.44 -2.21
N GLU A 256 -8.46 -9.66 -2.81
CA GLU A 256 -8.11 -9.79 -4.22
C GLU A 256 -7.55 -11.17 -4.54
N CYS A 257 -6.58 -11.65 -3.74
CA CYS A 257 -6.01 -12.99 -3.92
C CYS A 257 -7.09 -14.09 -3.76
N ALA A 258 -8.02 -13.94 -2.81
CA ALA A 258 -9.11 -14.89 -2.65
C ALA A 258 -10.05 -14.91 -3.86
N LEU A 259 -10.32 -13.75 -4.48
CA LEU A 259 -11.13 -13.65 -5.69
C LEU A 259 -10.43 -14.28 -6.91
N GLN A 260 -9.10 -14.25 -6.95
CA GLN A 260 -8.31 -14.82 -8.03
C GLN A 260 -8.06 -16.33 -7.88
N THR A 261 -7.97 -16.87 -6.64
CA THR A 261 -7.51 -18.25 -6.40
C THR A 261 -8.55 -19.16 -5.75
N GLN A 262 -9.59 -18.61 -5.12
CA GLN A 262 -10.68 -19.33 -4.45
C GLN A 262 -10.21 -20.31 -3.36
N PRO A 263 -9.48 -19.82 -2.33
CA PRO A 263 -8.99 -20.63 -1.22
C PRO A 263 -10.14 -21.15 -0.35
N ASN A 264 -9.85 -22.17 0.48
CA ASN A 264 -10.86 -22.70 1.40
C ASN A 264 -11.24 -21.73 2.51
N VAL A 265 -10.29 -20.93 2.99
CA VAL A 265 -10.52 -19.88 3.98
C VAL A 265 -9.75 -18.63 3.56
N CYS A 266 -10.41 -17.49 3.61
CA CYS A 266 -9.76 -16.18 3.59
C CYS A 266 -10.33 -15.36 4.74
N LEU A 267 -9.45 -14.84 5.59
CA LEU A 267 -9.81 -13.94 6.67
C LEU A 267 -9.81 -12.50 6.13
N ILE A 268 -10.83 -11.74 6.53
CA ILE A 268 -10.94 -10.31 6.24
C ILE A 268 -10.96 -9.59 7.58
N SER A 269 -9.93 -8.82 7.85
CA SER A 269 -9.71 -8.17 9.15
C SER A 269 -10.87 -7.26 9.53
N GLU A 270 -11.40 -6.52 8.58
CA GLU A 270 -12.54 -5.61 8.75
C GLU A 270 -13.83 -6.37 9.16
N GLU A 271 -14.01 -7.58 8.64
CA GLU A 271 -15.13 -8.42 9.06
C GLU A 271 -14.95 -8.95 10.50
N VAL A 272 -13.71 -9.31 10.86
CA VAL A 272 -13.36 -9.75 12.23
C VAL A 272 -13.67 -8.64 13.22
N GLU A 273 -13.30 -7.39 12.91
CA GLU A 273 -13.61 -6.24 13.74
C GLU A 273 -15.12 -5.96 13.81
N ALA A 274 -15.79 -5.91 12.67
CA ALA A 274 -17.23 -5.59 12.58
C ALA A 274 -18.11 -6.63 13.32
N LYS A 275 -17.68 -7.89 13.37
CA LYS A 275 -18.34 -8.96 14.11
C LYS A 275 -17.84 -9.12 15.53
N GLU A 276 -16.94 -8.25 15.99
CA GLU A 276 -16.30 -8.30 17.31
C GLU A 276 -15.72 -9.69 17.66
N MET A 277 -15.16 -10.38 16.64
CA MET A 277 -14.63 -11.73 16.81
C MET A 277 -13.41 -11.71 17.74
N SER A 278 -13.42 -12.64 18.69
CA SER A 278 -12.22 -12.94 19.48
C SER A 278 -11.22 -13.78 18.68
N LEU A 279 -9.99 -13.90 19.18
CA LEU A 279 -9.00 -14.79 18.58
C LEU A 279 -9.50 -16.26 18.54
N ASP A 280 -10.23 -16.69 19.58
CA ASP A 280 -10.82 -18.04 19.62
C ASP A 280 -11.94 -18.22 18.59
N ASP A 281 -12.73 -17.19 18.30
CA ASP A 281 -13.74 -17.23 17.23
C ASP A 281 -13.10 -17.39 15.86
N VAL A 282 -12.02 -16.66 15.59
CA VAL A 282 -11.23 -16.81 14.35
C VAL A 282 -10.67 -18.23 14.23
N VAL A 283 -10.07 -18.74 15.28
CA VAL A 283 -9.56 -20.13 15.34
C VAL A 283 -10.68 -21.15 15.13
N THR A 284 -11.84 -20.92 15.75
CA THR A 284 -13.02 -21.79 15.60
C THR A 284 -13.54 -21.79 14.17
N TYR A 285 -13.57 -20.63 13.52
CA TYR A 285 -13.97 -20.52 12.11
C TYR A 285 -13.07 -21.37 11.20
N ILE A 286 -11.74 -21.26 11.35
CA ILE A 286 -10.79 -22.07 10.57
C ILE A 286 -10.93 -23.56 10.91
N ALA A 287 -10.96 -23.92 12.19
CA ALA A 287 -11.07 -25.30 12.64
C ALA A 287 -12.36 -25.97 12.13
N THR A 288 -13.46 -25.22 12.03
CA THR A 288 -14.74 -25.69 11.47
C THR A 288 -14.60 -26.04 9.99
N ALA A 289 -13.94 -25.18 9.19
CA ALA A 289 -13.67 -25.48 7.78
C ALA A 289 -12.81 -26.74 7.63
N VAL A 290 -11.74 -26.86 8.46
CA VAL A 290 -10.89 -28.06 8.50
C VAL A 290 -11.69 -29.32 8.84
N ALA A 291 -12.52 -29.28 9.87
CA ALA A 291 -13.32 -30.42 10.32
C ALA A 291 -14.37 -30.85 9.28
N ASN A 292 -15.06 -29.88 8.65
CA ASN A 292 -16.04 -30.16 7.61
C ASN A 292 -15.39 -30.84 6.39
N ARG A 293 -14.25 -30.34 5.92
CA ARG A 293 -13.52 -30.95 4.81
C ARG A 293 -12.99 -32.35 5.15
N ALA A 294 -12.51 -32.53 6.38
CA ALA A 294 -12.05 -33.82 6.84
C ALA A 294 -13.17 -34.87 6.92
N ALA A 295 -14.40 -34.47 7.26
CA ALA A 295 -15.57 -35.35 7.21
C ALA A 295 -15.85 -35.88 5.80
N ASP A 296 -15.54 -35.10 4.77
CA ASP A 296 -15.62 -35.50 3.36
C ASP A 296 -14.32 -36.17 2.85
N GLY A 297 -13.40 -36.52 3.74
CA GLY A 297 -12.12 -37.18 3.41
C GLY A 297 -11.01 -36.23 2.93
N ASN A 298 -11.23 -34.91 2.92
CA ASN A 298 -10.28 -33.90 2.44
C ASN A 298 -9.50 -33.30 3.61
N ASN A 299 -8.28 -33.83 3.89
CA ASN A 299 -7.41 -33.36 4.97
C ASN A 299 -6.40 -32.31 4.49
N PHE A 300 -6.77 -31.44 3.59
CA PHE A 300 -5.93 -30.43 2.97
C PHE A 300 -6.73 -29.16 2.66
N GLY A 301 -6.04 -28.04 2.51
CA GLY A 301 -6.66 -26.77 2.15
C GLY A 301 -5.71 -25.59 2.29
N THR A 302 -6.21 -24.41 1.95
CA THR A 302 -5.50 -23.14 2.04
C THR A 302 -6.26 -22.14 2.90
N VAL A 303 -5.51 -21.38 3.72
CA VAL A 303 -6.00 -20.31 4.59
C VAL A 303 -5.21 -19.06 4.27
N LEU A 304 -5.86 -18.02 3.72
CA LEU A 304 -5.25 -16.71 3.51
C LEU A 304 -5.48 -15.82 4.73
N ILE A 305 -4.41 -15.18 5.19
CA ILE A 305 -4.37 -14.41 6.44
C ILE A 305 -3.80 -13.02 6.15
N PRO A 306 -4.56 -11.92 6.34
CA PRO A 306 -4.01 -10.58 6.25
C PRO A 306 -2.94 -10.35 7.32
N GLU A 307 -1.85 -9.69 6.99
CA GLU A 307 -0.75 -9.35 7.91
C GLU A 307 -1.25 -8.61 9.16
N GLY A 308 -2.20 -7.69 8.99
CA GLY A 308 -2.72 -6.85 10.06
C GLY A 308 -3.82 -7.47 10.91
N LEU A 309 -4.22 -8.72 10.68
CA LEU A 309 -5.39 -9.35 11.34
C LEU A 309 -5.46 -9.12 12.84
N ILE A 310 -4.33 -9.22 13.53
CA ILE A 310 -4.26 -9.11 14.99
C ILE A 310 -4.70 -7.72 15.47
N GLU A 311 -4.40 -6.67 14.73
CA GLU A 311 -4.80 -5.29 15.06
C GLU A 311 -6.33 -5.06 14.94
N PHE A 312 -7.05 -5.95 14.27
CA PHE A 312 -8.49 -5.88 14.09
C PHE A 312 -9.28 -6.74 15.09
N ILE A 313 -8.62 -7.55 15.92
CA ILE A 313 -9.25 -8.27 17.02
C ILE A 313 -9.46 -7.29 18.18
N PRO A 314 -10.71 -6.98 18.60
CA PRO A 314 -10.99 -5.84 19.47
C PRO A 314 -10.21 -5.83 20.79
N ALA A 315 -10.06 -6.99 21.43
CA ALA A 315 -9.31 -7.10 22.68
C ALA A 315 -7.79 -6.82 22.47
N ILE A 316 -7.21 -7.35 21.39
CA ILE A 316 -5.80 -7.14 21.07
C ILE A 316 -5.57 -5.71 20.57
N LYS A 317 -6.50 -5.13 19.81
CA LYS A 317 -6.46 -3.72 19.39
C LYS A 317 -6.38 -2.77 20.59
N LYS A 318 -7.18 -3.00 21.62
CA LYS A 318 -7.13 -2.21 22.88
C LYS A 318 -5.79 -2.37 23.58
N LEU A 319 -5.29 -3.59 23.67
CA LEU A 319 -3.98 -3.87 24.23
C LEU A 319 -2.87 -3.14 23.48
N ILE A 320 -2.84 -3.22 22.14
CA ILE A 320 -1.84 -2.55 21.31
C ILE A 320 -1.90 -1.03 21.48
N ALA A 321 -3.10 -0.46 21.52
CA ALA A 321 -3.27 0.98 21.75
C ALA A 321 -2.65 1.41 23.10
N GLU A 322 -2.93 0.68 24.18
CA GLU A 322 -2.36 0.97 25.50
C GLU A 322 -0.84 0.74 25.52
N LEU A 323 -0.33 -0.32 24.87
CA LEU A 323 1.11 -0.55 24.73
C LEU A 323 1.82 0.62 24.03
N ASN A 324 1.22 1.17 22.97
CA ASN A 324 1.75 2.33 22.28
C ASN A 324 1.78 3.58 23.18
N GLU A 325 0.78 3.76 24.05
CA GLU A 325 0.74 4.89 25.00
C GLU A 325 1.76 4.73 26.12
N VAL A 326 1.82 3.59 26.79
CA VAL A 326 2.70 3.40 27.97
C VAL A 326 4.19 3.34 27.59
N LEU A 327 4.50 2.89 26.37
CA LEU A 327 5.88 2.81 25.85
C LEU A 327 6.35 4.08 25.15
N THR A 328 5.50 5.08 25.01
CA THR A 328 5.88 6.43 24.56
C THR A 328 6.24 7.30 25.77
N ASP A 329 7.34 8.02 25.70
CA ASP A 329 7.69 9.03 26.71
C ASP A 329 6.81 10.28 26.48
N PRO A 330 5.95 10.65 27.44
CA PRO A 330 5.06 11.79 27.30
C PRO A 330 5.80 13.14 27.23
N ALA A 331 7.06 13.20 27.64
CA ALA A 331 7.85 14.43 27.61
C ALA A 331 8.48 14.68 26.24
N THR A 332 8.88 13.62 25.53
CA THR A 332 9.57 13.71 24.24
C THR A 332 8.70 13.28 23.06
N GLY A 333 7.66 12.47 23.32
CA GLY A 333 6.86 11.81 22.27
C GLY A 333 7.61 10.68 21.54
N GLU A 334 8.78 10.28 22.04
CA GLU A 334 9.62 9.21 21.50
C GLU A 334 9.43 7.92 22.31
N SER A 335 9.93 6.80 21.78
CA SER A 335 9.91 5.53 22.51
C SER A 335 10.76 5.62 23.78
N ARG A 336 10.24 5.08 24.90
CA ARG A 336 11.01 4.99 26.15
C ARG A 336 12.21 4.07 25.97
N GLU A 337 13.33 4.45 26.59
CA GLU A 337 14.52 3.62 26.64
C GLU A 337 14.52 2.76 27.92
N PHE A 338 14.94 1.50 27.78
CA PHE A 338 15.07 0.53 28.86
C PHE A 338 16.46 -0.10 28.83
N ALA A 339 16.99 -0.50 30.00
CA ALA A 339 18.28 -1.15 30.09
C ALA A 339 18.30 -2.57 29.47
N GLY A 340 17.12 -3.18 29.29
CA GLY A 340 16.98 -4.47 28.64
C GLY A 340 15.55 -4.96 28.51
N ALA A 341 15.38 -6.05 27.74
CA ALA A 341 14.07 -6.62 27.41
C ALA A 341 13.22 -7.02 28.64
N GLU A 342 13.84 -7.59 29.66
CA GLU A 342 13.13 -8.02 30.87
C GLU A 342 12.62 -6.82 31.69
N GLU A 343 13.37 -5.71 31.73
CA GLU A 343 12.93 -4.47 32.37
C GLU A 343 11.73 -3.88 31.61
N GLN A 344 11.78 -3.84 30.27
CA GLN A 344 10.69 -3.35 29.45
C GLN A 344 9.41 -4.17 29.64
N ILE A 345 9.51 -5.51 29.64
CA ILE A 345 8.37 -6.40 29.86
C ILE A 345 7.79 -6.22 31.28
N ALA A 346 8.64 -6.11 32.30
CA ALA A 346 8.19 -5.87 33.66
C ALA A 346 7.48 -4.52 33.81
N PHE A 347 8.02 -3.48 33.18
CA PHE A 347 7.39 -2.16 33.12
C PHE A 347 6.01 -2.24 32.47
N VAL A 348 5.91 -2.84 31.27
CA VAL A 348 4.64 -3.01 30.55
C VAL A 348 3.60 -3.69 31.43
N LYS A 349 3.92 -4.85 32.03
CA LYS A 349 3.01 -5.59 32.89
C LYS A 349 2.53 -4.82 34.11
N GLY A 350 3.35 -3.89 34.61
CA GLY A 350 2.98 -3.01 35.72
C GLY A 350 2.19 -1.77 35.32
N ALA A 351 2.29 -1.34 34.05
CA ALA A 351 1.73 -0.08 33.55
C ALA A 351 0.37 -0.22 32.86
N ILE A 352 0.09 -1.37 32.25
CA ILE A 352 -1.17 -1.60 31.51
C ILE A 352 -2.33 -1.98 32.44
N ALA A 353 -3.55 -1.71 32.00
CA ALA A 353 -4.79 -2.06 32.70
C ALA A 353 -4.92 -3.58 32.90
N LYS A 354 -5.58 -3.99 33.99
CA LYS A 354 -5.75 -5.42 34.34
C LYS A 354 -6.40 -6.26 33.24
N ASP A 355 -7.38 -5.70 32.53
CA ASP A 355 -8.06 -6.40 31.44
C ASP A 355 -7.10 -6.64 30.26
N ASN A 356 -6.30 -5.65 29.90
CA ASN A 356 -5.28 -5.78 28.85
C ASN A 356 -4.11 -6.69 29.29
N LEU A 357 -3.76 -6.70 30.58
CA LEU A 357 -2.79 -7.66 31.12
C LEU A 357 -3.31 -9.10 30.96
N ALA A 358 -4.58 -9.34 31.25
CA ALA A 358 -5.19 -10.65 31.05
C ALA A 358 -5.18 -11.08 29.58
N VAL A 359 -5.44 -10.15 28.67
CA VAL A 359 -5.31 -10.41 27.21
C VAL A 359 -3.86 -10.76 26.84
N LEU A 360 -2.88 -9.96 27.28
CA LEU A 360 -1.46 -10.19 27.02
C LEU A 360 -1.01 -11.58 27.53
N GLU A 361 -1.44 -11.97 28.73
CA GLU A 361 -1.09 -13.25 29.35
C GLU A 361 -1.83 -14.45 28.74
N SER A 362 -2.93 -14.23 28.03
CA SER A 362 -3.65 -15.27 27.29
C SER A 362 -2.99 -15.63 25.95
N LEU A 363 -2.11 -14.76 25.44
CA LEU A 363 -1.39 -15.00 24.20
C LEU A 363 -0.20 -15.96 24.41
N PRO A 364 0.22 -16.70 23.37
CA PRO A 364 1.47 -17.45 23.43
C PRO A 364 2.65 -16.55 23.84
N ALA A 365 3.57 -17.09 24.64
CA ALA A 365 4.64 -16.31 25.28
C ALA A 365 5.54 -15.57 24.27
N ASP A 366 5.78 -16.15 23.10
CA ASP A 366 6.53 -15.55 21.99
C ASP A 366 5.81 -14.32 21.43
N VAL A 367 4.50 -14.42 21.20
CA VAL A 367 3.67 -13.31 20.69
C VAL A 367 3.54 -12.20 21.74
N ALA A 368 3.27 -12.55 23.00
CA ALA A 368 3.20 -11.59 24.10
C ALA A 368 4.53 -10.82 24.26
N ARG A 369 5.65 -11.52 24.12
CA ARG A 369 6.99 -10.90 24.15
C ARG A 369 7.21 -9.94 22.97
N GLN A 370 6.85 -10.34 21.74
CA GLN A 370 6.95 -9.48 20.55
C GLN A 370 6.12 -8.20 20.70
N LEU A 371 4.88 -8.30 21.19
CA LEU A 371 4.03 -7.13 21.45
C LEU A 371 4.67 -6.14 22.43
N CYS A 372 5.41 -6.63 23.40
CA CYS A 372 6.10 -5.77 24.38
C CYS A 372 7.37 -5.13 23.84
N LEU A 373 8.11 -5.79 22.95
CA LEU A 373 9.50 -5.42 22.61
C LEU A 373 9.64 -4.77 21.24
N ASP A 374 8.95 -5.29 20.21
CA ASP A 374 9.18 -4.91 18.83
C ASP A 374 8.45 -3.62 18.48
N ARG A 375 9.19 -2.63 17.98
CA ARG A 375 8.69 -1.32 17.57
C ARG A 375 9.03 -1.04 16.10
N ASP A 376 8.11 -0.39 15.42
CA ASP A 376 8.36 0.16 14.10
C ASP A 376 9.17 1.48 14.20
N PRO A 377 9.71 2.01 13.10
CA PRO A 377 10.43 3.28 13.12
C PRO A 377 9.64 4.49 13.64
N HIS A 378 8.34 4.33 13.86
CA HIS A 378 7.44 5.36 14.39
C HIS A 378 7.11 5.13 15.87
N GLY A 379 7.72 4.12 16.51
CA GLY A 379 7.51 3.79 17.92
C GLY A 379 6.25 2.96 18.22
N ASN A 380 5.48 2.55 17.21
CA ASN A 380 4.32 1.68 17.40
C ASN A 380 4.73 0.21 17.49
N VAL A 381 3.86 -0.62 18.09
CA VAL A 381 4.04 -2.08 18.07
C VAL A 381 4.23 -2.57 16.64
N GLN A 382 5.31 -3.31 16.39
CA GLN A 382 5.62 -3.81 15.04
C GLN A 382 4.88 -5.13 14.75
N VAL A 383 3.58 -5.04 14.51
CA VAL A 383 2.69 -6.18 14.30
C VAL A 383 3.09 -7.06 13.10
N SER A 384 3.74 -6.47 12.10
CA SER A 384 4.20 -7.20 10.91
C SER A 384 5.19 -8.33 11.21
N LEU A 385 5.93 -8.25 12.32
CA LEU A 385 6.84 -9.31 12.77
C LEU A 385 6.14 -10.50 13.41
N ILE A 386 4.86 -10.35 13.80
CA ILE A 386 4.12 -11.45 14.43
C ILE A 386 3.82 -12.51 13.36
N GLU A 387 4.28 -13.73 13.61
CA GLU A 387 4.04 -14.88 12.74
C GLU A 387 2.60 -15.41 12.92
N THR A 388 1.62 -14.59 12.52
CA THR A 388 0.18 -14.84 12.70
C THR A 388 -0.24 -16.18 12.08
N GLU A 389 0.37 -16.58 10.97
CA GLU A 389 0.12 -17.85 10.30
C GLU A 389 0.53 -19.05 11.16
N LYS A 390 1.61 -18.94 11.92
CA LYS A 390 2.06 -19.97 12.87
C LYS A 390 1.21 -19.96 14.13
N LEU A 391 0.87 -18.78 14.65
CA LEU A 391 -0.02 -18.61 15.79
C LEU A 391 -1.36 -19.32 15.53
N LEU A 392 -2.03 -18.96 14.45
CA LEU A 392 -3.35 -19.51 14.12
C LEU A 392 -3.29 -21.01 13.86
N SER A 393 -2.31 -21.49 13.12
CA SER A 393 -2.19 -22.93 12.83
C SER A 393 -1.97 -23.77 14.09
N ARG A 394 -1.18 -23.29 15.06
CA ARG A 394 -0.98 -23.93 16.37
C ARG A 394 -2.28 -24.01 17.15
N MET A 395 -2.97 -22.87 17.28
CA MET A 395 -4.26 -22.82 18.00
C MET A 395 -5.34 -23.69 17.35
N VAL A 396 -5.38 -23.73 16.01
CA VAL A 396 -6.26 -24.63 15.26
C VAL A 396 -5.92 -26.09 15.54
N ALA A 397 -4.64 -26.46 15.56
CA ALA A 397 -4.21 -27.82 15.88
C ALA A 397 -4.65 -28.25 17.29
N ASP A 398 -4.49 -27.36 18.29
CA ASP A 398 -4.91 -27.60 19.67
C ASP A 398 -6.44 -27.76 19.79
N LYS A 399 -7.18 -26.90 19.10
CA LYS A 399 -8.66 -26.99 19.06
C LYS A 399 -9.12 -28.29 18.39
N LEU A 400 -8.54 -28.66 17.27
CA LEU A 400 -8.86 -29.92 16.57
C LEU A 400 -8.49 -31.14 17.42
N ALA A 401 -7.40 -31.09 18.20
CA ALA A 401 -7.03 -32.15 19.13
C ALA A 401 -8.07 -32.30 20.26
N ALA A 402 -8.59 -31.20 20.80
CA ALA A 402 -9.70 -31.21 21.75
C ALA A 402 -10.99 -31.79 21.13
N TRP A 403 -11.38 -31.31 19.96
CA TRP A 403 -12.53 -31.82 19.22
C TRP A 403 -12.43 -33.29 18.84
N LYS A 404 -11.23 -33.80 18.61
CA LYS A 404 -10.99 -35.22 18.37
C LYS A 404 -11.28 -36.07 19.58
N LYS A 405 -10.92 -35.61 20.79
CA LYS A 405 -11.27 -36.27 22.06
C LYS A 405 -12.77 -36.26 22.31
N GLU A 406 -13.48 -35.22 21.86
CA GLU A 406 -14.92 -35.08 21.95
C GLU A 406 -15.70 -35.81 20.85
N GLY A 407 -15.00 -36.43 19.87
CA GLY A 407 -15.63 -37.09 18.74
C GLY A 407 -16.17 -36.15 17.64
N LYS A 408 -15.87 -34.85 17.74
CA LYS A 408 -16.30 -33.82 16.77
C LYS A 408 -15.39 -33.71 15.52
N TYR A 409 -14.17 -34.25 15.58
CA TYR A 409 -13.20 -34.24 14.51
C TYR A 409 -12.58 -35.61 14.29
N VAL A 410 -12.58 -36.10 13.05
CA VAL A 410 -12.06 -37.43 12.70
C VAL A 410 -10.88 -37.39 11.73
N GLY A 411 -10.44 -36.21 11.33
CA GLY A 411 -9.41 -36.00 10.32
C GLY A 411 -7.98 -36.14 10.83
N LYS A 412 -7.05 -35.82 9.92
CA LYS A 412 -5.63 -35.57 10.17
C LYS A 412 -5.33 -34.11 9.84
N PHE A 413 -4.60 -33.42 10.71
CA PHE A 413 -4.20 -32.04 10.50
C PHE A 413 -2.68 -31.92 10.51
N SER A 414 -2.12 -31.31 9.48
CA SER A 414 -0.71 -30.93 9.40
C SER A 414 -0.63 -29.60 8.64
N ALA A 415 0.07 -28.63 9.18
CA ALA A 415 0.15 -27.29 8.63
C ALA A 415 1.50 -27.00 7.98
N GLN A 416 1.49 -26.22 6.91
CA GLN A 416 2.63 -25.56 6.29
C GLN A 416 2.40 -24.03 6.37
N HIS A 417 3.47 -23.25 6.48
CA HIS A 417 3.41 -21.83 6.69
C HIS A 417 4.12 -21.07 5.58
N HIS A 418 3.50 -19.99 5.14
CA HIS A 418 4.06 -19.11 4.11
C HIS A 418 3.81 -17.65 4.50
N PHE A 419 4.76 -16.78 4.16
CA PHE A 419 4.60 -15.34 4.18
C PHE A 419 4.98 -14.78 2.83
N PHE A 420 4.03 -14.15 2.13
CA PHE A 420 4.26 -13.46 0.87
C PHE A 420 4.32 -11.96 1.13
N GLY A 421 5.46 -11.37 0.86
CA GLY A 421 5.76 -10.00 1.24
C GLY A 421 6.62 -9.27 0.22
N TYR A 422 7.93 -9.23 0.43
CA TYR A 422 8.85 -8.40 -0.35
C TYR A 422 8.97 -8.83 -1.82
N GLU A 423 8.74 -10.07 -2.16
CA GLU A 423 8.69 -10.58 -3.54
C GLU A 423 7.62 -9.84 -4.38
N GLY A 424 6.46 -9.56 -3.79
CA GLY A 424 5.42 -8.74 -4.44
C GLY A 424 5.77 -7.25 -4.49
N ARG A 425 6.47 -6.73 -3.45
CA ARG A 425 6.88 -5.32 -3.42
C ARG A 425 7.91 -4.95 -4.48
N CYS A 426 8.75 -5.89 -4.88
CA CYS A 426 9.90 -5.66 -5.76
C CYS A 426 9.78 -6.38 -7.11
N ALA A 427 8.65 -7.00 -7.40
CA ALA A 427 8.40 -7.60 -8.69
C ALA A 427 8.45 -6.55 -9.82
N ALA A 428 8.82 -6.98 -11.01
CA ALA A 428 8.67 -6.14 -12.19
C ALA A 428 7.17 -5.85 -12.40
N PRO A 429 6.79 -4.62 -12.75
CA PRO A 429 5.38 -4.25 -12.83
C PRO A 429 4.65 -5.06 -13.90
N SER A 430 3.40 -5.44 -13.64
CA SER A 430 2.48 -5.94 -14.66
C SER A 430 2.32 -4.90 -15.77
N ASN A 431 1.75 -5.28 -16.92
CA ASN A 431 1.47 -4.29 -17.96
C ASN A 431 0.54 -3.18 -17.46
N TYR A 432 -0.46 -3.56 -16.65
CA TYR A 432 -1.35 -2.58 -16.02
C TYR A 432 -0.58 -1.56 -15.17
N ASP A 433 0.23 -2.02 -14.21
CA ASP A 433 1.02 -1.11 -13.37
C ASP A 433 2.10 -0.37 -14.18
N ALA A 434 2.67 -0.98 -15.23
CA ALA A 434 3.61 -0.28 -16.10
C ALA A 434 2.94 0.92 -16.79
N ASP A 435 1.77 0.72 -17.38
CA ASP A 435 0.98 1.76 -18.06
C ASP A 435 0.48 2.81 -17.06
N TYR A 436 -0.06 2.36 -15.92
CA TYR A 436 -0.61 3.22 -14.88
C TYR A 436 0.45 4.11 -14.22
N CYS A 437 1.58 3.52 -13.82
CA CYS A 437 2.67 4.26 -13.19
C CYS A 437 3.32 5.25 -14.15
N TYR A 438 3.56 4.82 -15.39
CA TYR A 438 4.08 5.72 -16.43
C TYR A 438 3.13 6.90 -16.67
N SER A 439 1.83 6.62 -16.74
CA SER A 439 0.80 7.65 -16.89
C SER A 439 0.75 8.60 -15.70
N LEU A 440 0.89 8.11 -14.45
CA LEU A 440 0.95 8.96 -13.24
C LEU A 440 2.14 9.92 -13.27
N GLY A 441 3.33 9.42 -13.62
CA GLY A 441 4.54 10.25 -13.73
C GLY A 441 4.44 11.29 -14.86
N PHE A 442 3.99 10.85 -16.04
CA PHE A 442 3.78 11.74 -17.18
C PHE A 442 2.74 12.83 -16.88
N ASN A 443 1.64 12.45 -16.24
CA ASN A 443 0.59 13.35 -15.79
C ASN A 443 1.08 14.36 -14.75
N ALA A 444 1.96 13.95 -13.81
CA ALA A 444 2.59 14.86 -12.86
C ALA A 444 3.33 16.01 -13.57
N SER A 445 4.04 15.73 -14.68
CA SER A 445 4.67 16.77 -15.49
C SER A 445 3.66 17.78 -16.06
N ARG A 446 2.45 17.32 -16.39
CA ARG A 446 1.37 18.19 -16.89
C ARG A 446 0.77 19.05 -15.79
N LEU A 447 0.62 18.53 -14.56
CA LEU A 447 0.25 19.33 -13.40
C LEU A 447 1.27 20.43 -13.13
N ILE A 448 2.57 20.11 -13.20
CA ILE A 448 3.67 21.08 -13.05
C ILE A 448 3.58 22.16 -14.12
N ALA A 449 3.46 21.78 -15.41
CA ALA A 449 3.36 22.71 -16.53
C ALA A 449 2.15 23.69 -16.40
N ASN A 450 1.08 23.24 -15.74
CA ASN A 450 -0.13 24.05 -15.48
C ASN A 450 -0.09 24.75 -14.11
N GLY A 451 1.06 24.89 -13.47
CA GLY A 451 1.25 25.67 -12.25
C GLY A 451 0.59 25.07 -11.01
N LYS A 452 0.25 23.78 -10.99
CA LYS A 452 -0.47 23.16 -9.86
C LYS A 452 0.52 22.76 -8.74
N THR A 453 0.09 22.95 -7.48
CA THR A 453 0.83 22.54 -6.27
C THR A 453 -0.14 22.02 -5.23
N GLY A 454 0.29 21.09 -4.36
CA GLY A 454 -0.61 20.45 -3.37
C GLY A 454 -1.59 19.45 -3.97
N TYR A 455 -1.32 18.99 -5.19
CA TYR A 455 -2.13 18.00 -5.91
C TYR A 455 -1.48 16.63 -5.88
N MET A 456 -2.32 15.61 -5.89
CA MET A 456 -1.94 14.25 -6.24
C MET A 456 -2.25 13.99 -7.72
N SER A 457 -1.28 13.43 -8.44
CA SER A 457 -1.48 12.94 -9.80
C SER A 457 -2.45 11.76 -9.79
N VAL A 458 -3.48 11.78 -10.60
CA VAL A 458 -4.51 10.72 -10.66
C VAL A 458 -4.83 10.33 -12.09
N ILE A 459 -5.13 9.05 -12.26
CA ILE A 459 -5.63 8.45 -13.49
C ILE A 459 -6.89 7.67 -13.14
N LYS A 460 -7.96 7.89 -13.86
CA LYS A 460 -9.28 7.26 -13.64
C LYS A 460 -9.75 6.51 -14.87
N ASN A 461 -10.86 5.79 -14.73
CA ASN A 461 -11.44 4.92 -15.75
C ASN A 461 -10.50 3.76 -16.11
N THR A 462 -9.81 3.22 -15.09
CA THR A 462 -8.69 2.30 -15.26
C THR A 462 -9.10 0.86 -15.60
N THR A 463 -10.38 0.55 -15.62
CA THR A 463 -10.93 -0.71 -16.18
C THR A 463 -11.07 -0.66 -17.70
N ALA A 464 -11.05 0.53 -18.30
CA ALA A 464 -11.03 0.72 -19.75
C ALA A 464 -9.60 0.56 -20.32
N PRO A 465 -9.45 0.42 -21.65
CA PRO A 465 -8.13 0.51 -22.29
C PRO A 465 -7.40 1.83 -21.95
N ALA A 466 -6.07 1.78 -21.80
CA ALA A 466 -5.27 2.93 -21.32
C ALA A 466 -5.49 4.23 -22.13
N ALA A 467 -5.78 4.14 -23.43
CA ALA A 467 -6.10 5.30 -24.26
C ALA A 467 -7.37 6.05 -23.81
N GLU A 468 -8.28 5.38 -23.10
CA GLU A 468 -9.55 5.94 -22.60
C GLU A 468 -9.45 6.39 -21.14
N TRP A 469 -8.31 6.22 -20.50
CA TRP A 469 -8.09 6.68 -19.14
C TRP A 469 -8.18 8.20 -19.05
N ILE A 470 -8.61 8.69 -17.88
CA ILE A 470 -8.80 10.10 -17.61
C ILE A 470 -7.68 10.58 -16.68
N ALA A 471 -6.82 11.43 -17.19
CA ALA A 471 -5.71 12.03 -16.46
C ALA A 471 -6.12 13.33 -15.79
N GLY A 472 -5.57 13.61 -14.60
CA GLY A 472 -5.85 14.84 -13.88
C GLY A 472 -5.13 14.93 -12.55
N GLY A 473 -5.68 15.77 -11.66
CA GLY A 473 -5.14 15.97 -10.32
C GLY A 473 -6.22 16.22 -9.30
N VAL A 474 -6.01 15.74 -8.07
CA VAL A 474 -6.89 16.02 -6.95
C VAL A 474 -6.13 16.71 -5.83
N PRO A 475 -6.70 17.73 -5.17
CA PRO A 475 -6.06 18.36 -4.01
C PRO A 475 -5.84 17.32 -2.91
N ILE A 476 -4.63 17.25 -2.36
CA ILE A 476 -4.32 16.26 -1.31
C ILE A 476 -5.17 16.51 -0.07
N THR A 477 -5.47 17.78 0.25
CA THR A 477 -6.31 18.17 1.37
C THR A 477 -7.72 17.57 1.32
N MET A 478 -8.25 17.29 0.12
CA MET A 478 -9.55 16.65 -0.08
C MET A 478 -9.64 15.27 0.60
N MET A 479 -8.53 14.57 0.71
CA MET A 479 -8.48 13.20 1.25
C MET A 479 -8.17 13.14 2.75
N MET A 480 -8.02 14.31 3.41
CA MET A 480 -7.54 14.42 4.78
C MET A 480 -8.66 14.42 5.82
N ASN A 481 -8.31 13.93 7.00
CA ASN A 481 -9.01 14.11 8.26
C ASN A 481 -7.97 14.35 9.39
N ILE A 482 -8.45 14.58 10.61
CA ILE A 482 -7.59 14.63 11.80
C ILE A 482 -7.67 13.29 12.52
N GLU A 483 -6.52 12.71 12.82
CA GLU A 483 -6.39 11.52 13.64
C GLU A 483 -5.47 11.77 14.83
N ARG A 484 -5.76 11.10 15.95
CA ARG A 484 -4.88 11.12 17.10
C ARG A 484 -3.72 10.13 16.87
N ARG A 485 -2.49 10.66 16.70
CA ARG A 485 -1.27 9.88 16.51
C ARG A 485 -0.19 10.37 17.47
N ASN A 486 0.44 9.46 18.21
CA ASN A 486 1.49 9.77 19.19
C ASN A 486 1.07 10.88 20.17
N GLY A 487 -0.16 10.78 20.72
CA GLY A 487 -0.68 11.75 21.70
C GLY A 487 -1.10 13.12 21.13
N ALA A 488 -0.91 13.38 19.84
CA ALA A 488 -1.26 14.63 19.16
C ALA A 488 -2.30 14.44 18.05
N ASN A 489 -3.11 15.45 17.80
CA ASN A 489 -3.99 15.50 16.64
C ASN A 489 -3.19 15.89 15.39
N LYS A 490 -3.13 15.00 14.39
CA LYS A 490 -2.38 15.22 13.15
C LYS A 490 -3.28 15.11 11.92
N PRO A 491 -3.08 15.97 10.90
CA PRO A 491 -3.72 15.79 9.60
C PRO A 491 -3.12 14.55 8.93
N VAL A 492 -3.98 13.69 8.40
CA VAL A 492 -3.60 12.47 7.70
C VAL A 492 -4.54 12.20 6.54
N ILE A 493 -4.04 11.56 5.50
CA ILE A 493 -4.89 11.01 4.44
C ILE A 493 -5.65 9.82 5.03
N ARG A 494 -6.97 9.84 4.89
CA ARG A 494 -7.84 8.77 5.37
C ARG A 494 -7.60 7.50 4.57
N LYS A 495 -7.35 6.40 5.28
CA LYS A 495 -7.19 5.07 4.67
C LYS A 495 -8.53 4.46 4.27
N ALA A 496 -8.55 3.80 3.12
CA ALA A 496 -9.68 3.00 2.69
C ALA A 496 -9.56 1.57 3.25
N LEU A 497 -10.57 1.15 3.97
CA LEU A 497 -10.73 -0.23 4.44
C LEU A 497 -11.56 -1.03 3.43
N VAL A 498 -11.55 -2.37 3.55
CA VAL A 498 -12.48 -3.22 2.79
C VAL A 498 -13.90 -2.89 3.21
N GLU A 499 -14.71 -2.45 2.26
CA GLU A 499 -16.13 -2.18 2.48
C GLU A 499 -16.92 -3.49 2.48
N LEU A 500 -17.50 -3.84 3.66
CA LEU A 500 -18.25 -5.10 3.81
C LEU A 500 -19.60 -5.10 3.08
N ASP A 501 -20.08 -3.95 2.67
CA ASP A 501 -21.24 -3.77 1.81
C ASP A 501 -20.85 -3.49 0.34
N GLY A 502 -19.57 -3.41 0.03
CA GLY A 502 -19.02 -3.25 -1.31
C GLY A 502 -19.16 -4.50 -2.18
N ALA A 503 -19.18 -4.32 -3.50
CA ALA A 503 -19.36 -5.40 -4.45
C ALA A 503 -18.29 -6.52 -4.36
N PRO A 504 -16.98 -6.23 -4.19
CA PRO A 504 -15.97 -7.28 -4.07
C PRO A 504 -16.19 -8.19 -2.86
N PHE A 505 -16.44 -7.59 -1.68
CA PHE A 505 -16.69 -8.39 -0.47
C PHE A 505 -18.01 -9.17 -0.55
N LYS A 506 -19.09 -8.58 -1.06
CA LYS A 506 -20.37 -9.29 -1.27
C LYS A 506 -20.21 -10.48 -2.21
N PHE A 507 -19.44 -10.32 -3.28
CA PHE A 507 -19.16 -11.43 -4.18
C PHE A 507 -18.40 -12.56 -3.44
N PHE A 508 -17.30 -12.21 -2.75
CA PHE A 508 -16.56 -13.16 -1.92
C PHE A 508 -17.47 -13.86 -0.89
N ALA A 509 -18.24 -13.08 -0.12
CA ALA A 509 -19.14 -13.60 0.89
C ALA A 509 -20.18 -14.58 0.34
N SER A 510 -20.64 -14.35 -0.90
CA SER A 510 -21.60 -15.25 -1.58
C SER A 510 -20.99 -16.59 -2.01
N LYS A 511 -19.65 -16.68 -2.12
CA LYS A 511 -18.93 -17.85 -2.62
C LYS A 511 -18.16 -18.62 -1.57
N ARG A 512 -17.71 -17.97 -0.50
CA ARG A 512 -16.76 -18.55 0.48
C ARG A 512 -17.24 -19.83 1.14
N GLU A 513 -18.57 -20.00 1.39
CA GLU A 513 -19.12 -21.23 1.97
C GLU A 513 -18.98 -22.43 1.01
N GLN A 514 -19.10 -22.18 -0.28
CA GLN A 514 -18.83 -23.18 -1.32
C GLN A 514 -17.33 -23.48 -1.37
N TRP A 515 -16.49 -22.46 -1.42
CA TRP A 515 -15.02 -22.63 -1.48
C TRP A 515 -14.47 -23.33 -0.24
N ALA A 516 -15.06 -23.07 0.95
CA ALA A 516 -14.66 -23.73 2.19
C ALA A 516 -14.84 -25.26 2.16
N LYS A 517 -15.82 -25.76 1.41
CA LYS A 517 -16.13 -27.20 1.30
C LYS A 517 -15.47 -27.84 0.09
N GLU A 518 -15.51 -27.17 -1.05
CA GLU A 518 -15.06 -27.70 -2.31
C GLU A 518 -13.56 -27.42 -2.56
N THR A 519 -12.96 -28.16 -3.47
CA THR A 519 -11.66 -27.83 -4.04
C THR A 519 -11.88 -27.03 -5.30
N ALA A 520 -12.27 -25.75 -5.10
CA ALA A 520 -12.67 -24.84 -6.17
C ALA A 520 -11.51 -23.98 -6.72
N TYR A 521 -10.27 -24.38 -6.45
CA TYR A 521 -9.06 -23.64 -6.73
C TYR A 521 -8.95 -23.16 -8.19
N VAL A 522 -8.52 -21.91 -8.34
CA VAL A 522 -8.14 -21.32 -9.62
C VAL A 522 -6.63 -21.09 -9.62
N TYR A 523 -5.99 -21.48 -10.70
CA TYR A 523 -4.54 -21.38 -10.89
C TYR A 523 -4.23 -20.27 -11.90
N PRO A 524 -4.00 -19.02 -11.47
CA PRO A 524 -3.83 -17.89 -12.40
C PRO A 524 -2.62 -18.03 -13.33
N GLY A 525 -1.58 -18.75 -12.87
CA GLY A 525 -0.33 -18.85 -13.60
C GLY A 525 0.54 -17.59 -13.46
N PRO A 526 1.69 -17.52 -14.17
CA PRO A 526 2.66 -16.44 -14.04
C PRO A 526 2.13 -15.14 -14.65
N ILE A 527 2.64 -14.01 -14.12
CA ILE A 527 2.41 -12.68 -14.70
C ILE A 527 2.94 -12.67 -16.14
N GLN A 528 2.11 -12.23 -17.07
CA GLN A 528 2.47 -12.12 -18.48
C GLN A 528 2.63 -10.65 -18.89
N TYR A 529 3.65 -10.38 -19.71
CA TYR A 529 3.93 -9.05 -20.22
C TYR A 529 3.49 -8.85 -21.68
N TRP A 530 3.18 -9.95 -22.36
CA TRP A 530 2.67 -9.96 -23.74
C TRP A 530 1.71 -11.13 -23.91
N GLY A 531 0.71 -10.93 -24.75
CA GLY A 531 -0.36 -11.89 -25.00
C GLY A 531 -1.69 -11.20 -25.26
N PRO A 532 -2.79 -11.91 -25.16
CA PRO A 532 -4.14 -11.33 -25.30
C PRO A 532 -4.38 -10.25 -24.23
N SER A 533 -4.94 -9.11 -24.66
CA SER A 533 -5.24 -7.98 -23.76
C SER A 533 -6.16 -8.34 -22.59
N GLU A 534 -7.04 -9.33 -22.79
CA GLU A 534 -7.93 -9.87 -21.77
C GLU A 534 -7.19 -10.55 -20.62
N VAL A 535 -5.90 -10.87 -20.82
CA VAL A 535 -5.03 -11.49 -19.80
C VAL A 535 -3.97 -10.53 -19.33
N CYS A 536 -3.27 -9.85 -20.26
CA CYS A 536 -2.06 -9.09 -19.95
C CYS A 536 -2.34 -7.66 -19.50
N ASP A 537 -3.43 -7.05 -19.99
CA ASP A 537 -3.70 -5.63 -19.81
C ASP A 537 -4.86 -5.36 -18.81
N GLN A 538 -5.38 -6.39 -18.17
CA GLN A 538 -6.49 -6.24 -17.24
C GLN A 538 -6.02 -5.81 -15.84
N THR A 539 -6.85 -4.99 -15.20
CA THR A 539 -6.65 -4.58 -13.82
C THR A 539 -7.17 -5.63 -12.82
N THR A 540 -7.10 -5.31 -11.53
CA THR A 540 -7.54 -6.19 -10.43
C THR A 540 -9.01 -6.57 -10.53
N LYS A 541 -9.34 -7.77 -10.04
CA LYS A 541 -10.71 -8.28 -10.01
C LYS A 541 -11.61 -7.44 -9.12
N THR A 542 -11.09 -6.93 -8.01
CA THR A 542 -11.81 -6.02 -7.13
C THR A 542 -12.25 -4.79 -7.88
N LEU A 543 -11.35 -4.12 -8.60
CA LEU A 543 -11.68 -2.93 -9.36
C LEU A 543 -12.68 -3.22 -10.49
N GLN A 544 -12.53 -4.35 -11.19
CA GLN A 544 -13.49 -4.79 -12.18
C GLN A 544 -14.90 -4.98 -11.58
N LEU A 545 -14.99 -5.63 -10.42
CA LEU A 545 -16.26 -5.86 -9.72
C LEU A 545 -16.88 -4.56 -9.19
N GLU A 546 -16.08 -3.63 -8.69
CA GLU A 546 -16.54 -2.33 -8.21
C GLU A 546 -17.11 -1.47 -9.34
N GLN A 547 -16.54 -1.58 -10.53
CA GLN A 547 -16.95 -0.79 -11.69
C GLN A 547 -17.95 -1.51 -12.61
N ALA A 548 -18.27 -2.77 -12.35
CA ALA A 548 -19.34 -3.47 -13.06
C ALA A 548 -20.69 -2.78 -12.79
N LYS A 549 -21.31 -2.27 -13.85
CA LYS A 549 -22.61 -1.58 -13.82
C LYS A 549 -23.76 -2.58 -13.86
#